data_c0573d6696aa2333c84829deea87d1c2
#
_entry.id   c0573d6696aa2333c84829deea87d1c2
#
_cell.length_a   1.000
_cell.length_b   1.000
_cell.length_c   1.000
_cell.angle_alpha   90.00
_cell.angle_beta   90.00
_cell.angle_gamma   90.00
#
_symmetry.space_group_name_H-M   'P 1'
#
loop_
_entity.id
_entity.type
_entity.pdbx_description
1 polymer ?
#
loop_
_entity_poly.entity_id
_entity_poly.type
_entity_poly.pdbx_seq_one_letter_code
_entity_poly.pdbx_strand_id
1 'polypeptide(L)'
;MEADEFLVKEGAFVNDYYTQKAREIAKFMREKLGLSFDNAEFRLVNNDDMAESMATYGDPLPTWATGQNYIISRTEMMDLHYSLYEMVGHYTYDSFSNGRKFIVYINKSDREHEILGVIAHVYGHLHMDKNNFVCADNLSDLSKHSALRRRYRKLEELVGSKEVERVFDLGQTLAGLIDLYPTSRTEKKQEYYSTDKDSPGHDEYDVFDFVLKNVTMLPWEREILEMVKDIYSTYRTVRVKIMHEGFASFVQEKYAEEVSKTDIDTGLKMHELLYAIANPLNDSQMPYAFGLRLFKDIEKRWNEGKHGLVYSQLPRQDRLEYKTDEKRGMEKVLDITRSCSDWDFIFKYCDEDFMDKYTKETLDMLEVELRREAVERDEKYEKSWWYKWIMRYTRERTDPEELKLELLTRTESYSPTVYIPKGGFNNQEGLTLKQDLSVLDRYVNSTDPDKREEELAEVKARFAEQLTVTNGFTYAALSRVSNFIKLPVRLQTIDEEGNDITIVADGEDVYAE
;
A
#
# COMPACT_ATOMS: atom_id res chain seq x y z
N MET A 1 12.00 -13.64 -34.29
CA MET A 1 12.57 -14.06 -33.02
C MET A 1 11.74 -13.34 -31.98
N GLU A 2 10.84 -14.05 -31.33
CA GLU A 2 10.18 -13.52 -30.16
C GLU A 2 11.28 -13.26 -29.15
N ALA A 3 11.43 -12.02 -28.73
CA ALA A 3 12.38 -11.65 -27.70
C ALA A 3 12.09 -12.53 -26.46
N ASP A 4 13.15 -12.94 -25.76
CA ASP A 4 13.05 -13.74 -24.53
C ASP A 4 12.32 -12.95 -23.44
N GLU A 5 10.98 -12.94 -23.52
CA GLU A 5 10.10 -12.12 -22.67
C GLU A 5 10.11 -12.59 -21.20
N PHE A 6 10.42 -13.88 -20.97
CA PHE A 6 10.41 -14.48 -19.63
C PHE A 6 11.61 -15.39 -19.48
N LEU A 7 12.69 -14.83 -18.93
CA LEU A 7 13.95 -15.54 -18.70
C LEU A 7 14.12 -15.83 -17.20
N VAL A 8 14.66 -17.02 -16.91
CA VAL A 8 15.19 -17.31 -15.58
C VAL A 8 16.70 -17.51 -15.70
N LYS A 9 17.47 -16.79 -14.92
CA LYS A 9 18.93 -16.83 -14.89
C LYS A 9 19.44 -17.33 -13.55
N GLU A 10 20.55 -18.03 -13.58
CA GLU A 10 21.35 -18.38 -12.42
C GLU A 10 22.78 -17.88 -12.66
N GLY A 11 23.15 -16.79 -11.97
CA GLY A 11 24.35 -16.06 -12.28
C GLY A 11 24.36 -15.51 -13.71
N ALA A 12 25.39 -15.84 -14.50
CA ALA A 12 25.52 -15.42 -15.90
C ALA A 12 24.77 -16.34 -16.89
N PHE A 13 24.22 -17.46 -16.44
CA PHE A 13 23.64 -18.49 -17.31
C PHE A 13 22.11 -18.48 -17.27
N VAL A 14 21.48 -18.82 -18.40
CA VAL A 14 20.04 -19.04 -18.48
C VAL A 14 19.72 -20.42 -17.89
N ASN A 15 18.77 -20.48 -16.94
CA ASN A 15 18.24 -21.73 -16.45
C ASN A 15 17.06 -22.16 -17.33
N ASP A 16 17.31 -23.06 -18.29
CA ASP A 16 16.32 -23.46 -19.30
C ASP A 16 15.07 -24.08 -18.69
N TYR A 17 15.21 -24.87 -17.62
CA TYR A 17 14.07 -25.51 -16.94
C TYR A 17 13.11 -24.47 -16.37
N TYR A 18 13.59 -23.60 -15.51
CA TYR A 18 12.74 -22.57 -14.91
C TYR A 18 12.30 -21.50 -15.91
N THR A 19 13.08 -21.23 -16.96
CA THR A 19 12.66 -20.36 -18.05
C THR A 19 11.45 -20.94 -18.79
N GLN A 20 11.44 -22.24 -19.07
CA GLN A 20 10.27 -22.90 -19.64
C GLN A 20 9.08 -22.84 -18.69
N LYS A 21 9.28 -23.10 -17.39
CA LYS A 21 8.23 -23.00 -16.38
C LYS A 21 7.65 -21.60 -16.26
N ALA A 22 8.49 -20.56 -16.24
CA ALA A 22 8.04 -19.17 -16.23
C ALA A 22 7.18 -18.82 -17.45
N ARG A 23 7.55 -19.32 -18.65
CA ARG A 23 6.74 -19.16 -19.88
C ARG A 23 5.41 -19.91 -19.80
N GLU A 24 5.38 -21.12 -19.26
CA GLU A 24 4.16 -21.90 -19.05
C GLU A 24 3.20 -21.16 -18.10
N ILE A 25 3.73 -20.62 -17.00
CA ILE A 25 2.96 -19.82 -16.04
C ILE A 25 2.44 -18.55 -16.71
N ALA A 26 3.30 -17.80 -17.41
CA ALA A 26 2.90 -16.58 -18.13
C ALA A 26 1.78 -16.84 -19.14
N LYS A 27 1.87 -17.96 -19.86
CA LYS A 27 0.84 -18.39 -20.81
C LYS A 27 -0.48 -18.68 -20.09
N PHE A 28 -0.45 -19.41 -18.97
CA PHE A 28 -1.64 -19.68 -18.15
C PHE A 28 -2.27 -18.37 -17.67
N MET A 29 -1.47 -17.45 -17.12
CA MET A 29 -1.95 -16.16 -16.63
C MET A 29 -2.64 -15.33 -17.73
N ARG A 30 -2.07 -15.30 -18.93
CA ARG A 30 -2.63 -14.56 -20.07
C ARG A 30 -3.86 -15.24 -20.67
N GLU A 31 -3.78 -16.54 -20.97
CA GLU A 31 -4.81 -17.25 -21.73
C GLU A 31 -5.99 -17.73 -20.89
N LYS A 32 -5.75 -18.11 -19.62
CA LYS A 32 -6.78 -18.63 -18.74
C LYS A 32 -7.35 -17.58 -17.80
N LEU A 33 -6.52 -16.66 -17.28
CA LEU A 33 -6.94 -15.64 -16.34
C LEU A 33 -7.11 -14.26 -16.98
N GLY A 34 -6.64 -14.05 -18.21
CA GLY A 34 -6.77 -12.77 -18.92
C GLY A 34 -5.86 -11.65 -18.40
N LEU A 35 -4.75 -12.00 -17.72
CA LEU A 35 -3.82 -11.02 -17.20
C LEU A 35 -3.02 -10.33 -18.32
N SER A 36 -2.65 -9.08 -18.08
CA SER A 36 -1.76 -8.28 -18.94
C SER A 36 -0.63 -7.72 -18.10
N PHE A 37 0.61 -8.01 -18.45
CA PHE A 37 1.79 -7.61 -17.70
C PHE A 37 3.00 -7.40 -18.62
N ASP A 38 4.02 -6.69 -18.10
CA ASP A 38 5.29 -6.42 -18.79
C ASP A 38 6.24 -7.63 -18.69
N ASN A 39 7.34 -7.58 -19.42
CA ASN A 39 8.34 -8.63 -19.42
C ASN A 39 9.01 -8.78 -18.05
N ALA A 40 9.39 -10.00 -17.70
CA ALA A 40 10.08 -10.30 -16.43
C ALA A 40 11.36 -11.12 -16.66
N GLU A 41 12.38 -10.81 -15.89
CA GLU A 41 13.60 -11.62 -15.75
C GLU A 41 13.71 -12.08 -14.30
N PHE A 42 13.67 -13.39 -14.09
CA PHE A 42 13.86 -13.98 -12.77
C PHE A 42 15.33 -14.35 -12.60
N ARG A 43 15.90 -14.04 -11.44
CA ARG A 43 17.27 -14.35 -11.08
C ARG A 43 17.32 -15.23 -9.86
N LEU A 44 17.78 -16.45 -10.02
CA LEU A 44 18.06 -17.34 -8.90
C LEU A 44 19.40 -16.92 -8.27
N VAL A 45 19.35 -16.47 -7.05
CA VAL A 45 20.48 -15.89 -6.32
C VAL A 45 20.72 -16.61 -5.00
N ASN A 46 21.93 -16.50 -4.46
CA ASN A 46 22.23 -16.98 -3.11
C ASN A 46 21.76 -15.97 -2.05
N ASN A 47 21.86 -16.34 -0.77
CA ASN A 47 21.43 -15.49 0.35
C ASN A 47 22.20 -14.16 0.40
N ASP A 48 23.49 -14.15 0.06
CA ASP A 48 24.30 -12.94 0.06
C ASP A 48 23.86 -11.96 -1.01
N ASP A 49 23.63 -12.45 -2.24
CA ASP A 49 23.13 -11.65 -3.37
C ASP A 49 21.69 -11.18 -3.12
N MET A 50 20.86 -12.00 -2.42
CA MET A 50 19.52 -11.62 -2.01
C MET A 50 19.58 -10.46 -1.01
N ALA A 51 20.42 -10.56 0.02
CA ALA A 51 20.61 -9.51 1.01
C ALA A 51 21.10 -8.21 0.38
N GLU A 52 22.04 -8.28 -0.59
CA GLU A 52 22.49 -7.11 -1.35
C GLU A 52 21.36 -6.51 -2.20
N SER A 53 20.54 -7.36 -2.83
CA SER A 53 19.40 -6.91 -3.62
C SER A 53 18.35 -6.21 -2.75
N MET A 54 18.04 -6.74 -1.57
CA MET A 54 17.13 -6.11 -0.61
C MET A 54 17.68 -4.77 -0.13
N ALA A 55 18.96 -4.72 0.22
CA ALA A 55 19.61 -3.48 0.64
C ALA A 55 19.60 -2.40 -0.47
N THR A 56 19.55 -2.81 -1.73
CA THR A 56 19.62 -1.91 -2.88
C THR A 56 18.26 -1.54 -3.42
N TYR A 57 17.32 -2.48 -3.45
CA TYR A 57 16.04 -2.36 -4.14
C TYR A 57 14.83 -2.65 -3.23
N GLY A 58 15.07 -2.98 -1.95
CA GLY A 58 14.00 -3.36 -1.02
C GLY A 58 12.97 -2.26 -0.80
N ASP A 59 11.74 -2.70 -0.57
CA ASP A 59 10.61 -1.85 -0.21
C ASP A 59 10.50 -1.75 1.33
N PRO A 60 10.14 -0.62 1.90
CA PRO A 60 9.69 0.59 1.21
C PRO A 60 10.82 1.48 0.70
N LEU A 61 12.04 1.32 1.20
CA LEU A 61 13.16 2.18 0.83
C LEU A 61 14.47 1.41 0.85
N PRO A 62 15.37 1.67 -0.12
CA PRO A 62 16.71 1.12 -0.06
C PRO A 62 17.43 1.64 1.20
N THR A 63 18.23 0.78 1.83
CA THR A 63 18.91 1.08 3.13
C THR A 63 19.75 2.36 3.10
N TRP A 64 20.31 2.73 1.93
CA TRP A 64 21.06 3.97 1.78
C TRP A 64 20.18 5.22 1.86
N ALA A 65 18.86 5.10 1.65
CA ALA A 65 17.89 6.19 1.71
C ALA A 65 17.24 6.33 3.10
N THR A 66 17.44 5.37 4.00
CA THR A 66 16.87 5.40 5.36
C THR A 66 17.78 6.02 6.42
N GLY A 67 18.92 6.57 6.00
CA GLY A 67 19.93 7.16 6.88
C GLY A 67 21.09 6.22 7.19
N GLN A 68 22.26 6.81 7.48
CA GLN A 68 23.51 6.06 7.67
C GLN A 68 23.51 5.15 8.91
N ASN A 69 22.61 5.38 9.85
CA ASN A 69 22.59 4.68 11.13
C ASN A 69 21.78 3.37 11.12
N TYR A 70 21.05 3.08 10.04
CA TYR A 70 20.41 1.79 9.85
C TYR A 70 21.32 0.84 9.09
N ILE A 71 22.39 0.44 9.74
CA ILE A 71 23.11 -0.76 9.34
C ILE A 71 22.36 -1.93 9.95
N ILE A 72 21.35 -2.43 9.22
CA ILE A 72 20.89 -3.79 9.45
C ILE A 72 22.11 -4.67 9.23
N SER A 73 22.53 -5.38 10.25
CA SER A 73 23.71 -6.24 10.12
C SER A 73 23.40 -7.31 9.07
N ARG A 74 24.43 -7.76 8.36
CA ARG A 74 24.29 -8.88 7.41
C ARG A 74 23.60 -10.09 8.05
N THR A 75 23.82 -10.31 9.34
CA THR A 75 23.22 -11.39 10.13
C THR A 75 21.72 -11.16 10.32
N GLU A 76 21.28 -9.95 10.64
CA GLU A 76 19.86 -9.59 10.79
C GLU A 76 19.11 -9.68 9.46
N MET A 77 19.74 -9.30 8.34
CA MET A 77 19.16 -9.51 7.01
C MET A 77 19.08 -10.98 6.64
N MET A 78 20.07 -11.79 7.02
CA MET A 78 20.02 -13.25 6.83
C MET A 78 18.95 -13.90 7.69
N ASP A 79 18.74 -13.45 8.92
CA ASP A 79 17.71 -13.96 9.83
C ASP A 79 16.29 -13.61 9.32
N LEU A 80 16.10 -12.46 8.70
CA LEU A 80 14.86 -12.09 8.00
C LEU A 80 14.60 -13.02 6.80
N HIS A 81 15.62 -13.49 6.10
CA HIS A 81 15.52 -14.37 4.94
C HIS A 81 15.15 -15.81 5.28
N TYR A 82 15.47 -16.28 6.48
CA TYR A 82 15.12 -17.64 6.89
C TYR A 82 13.63 -17.83 7.16
N SER A 83 12.86 -16.75 7.21
CA SER A 83 11.48 -16.90 7.64
C SER A 83 10.48 -17.17 6.53
N LEU A 84 10.69 -16.78 5.26
CA LEU A 84 9.75 -17.08 4.15
C LEU A 84 10.26 -16.47 2.83
N TYR A 85 10.28 -17.23 1.71
CA TYR A 85 10.63 -16.80 0.36
C TYR A 85 10.35 -15.32 0.13
N GLU A 86 11.34 -14.54 0.34
CA GLU A 86 11.30 -13.15 -0.03
C GLU A 86 11.78 -13.03 -1.47
N MET A 87 11.00 -12.33 -2.25
CA MET A 87 11.45 -11.85 -3.54
C MET A 87 11.73 -10.36 -3.43
N VAL A 88 12.77 -9.93 -4.09
CA VAL A 88 13.03 -8.51 -4.33
C VAL A 88 12.89 -8.26 -5.80
N GLY A 89 12.10 -7.26 -6.18
CA GLY A 89 11.88 -6.95 -7.58
C GLY A 89 12.02 -5.46 -7.87
N HIS A 90 12.42 -5.11 -9.09
CA HIS A 90 12.48 -3.73 -9.56
C HIS A 90 12.30 -3.62 -11.06
N TYR A 91 11.77 -2.47 -11.50
CA TYR A 91 11.70 -2.13 -12.92
C TYR A 91 13.02 -1.58 -13.45
N THR A 92 13.33 -1.92 -14.69
CA THR A 92 14.42 -1.35 -15.47
C THR A 92 13.97 -1.09 -16.89
N TYR A 93 14.68 -0.20 -17.60
CA TYR A 93 14.44 0.03 -19.02
C TYR A 93 15.07 -1.10 -19.83
N ASP A 94 14.27 -1.71 -20.70
CA ASP A 94 14.74 -2.71 -21.65
C ASP A 94 14.94 -2.08 -23.03
N SER A 95 16.21 -1.93 -23.42
CA SER A 95 16.58 -1.35 -24.70
C SER A 95 16.20 -2.22 -25.91
N PHE A 96 15.94 -3.51 -25.72
CA PHE A 96 15.57 -4.43 -26.80
C PHE A 96 14.09 -4.37 -27.16
N SER A 97 13.22 -4.30 -26.15
CA SER A 97 11.77 -4.19 -26.36
C SER A 97 11.28 -2.74 -26.44
N ASN A 98 12.16 -1.77 -26.19
CA ASN A 98 11.82 -0.35 -26.03
C ASN A 98 10.72 -0.12 -24.99
N GLY A 99 10.73 -0.93 -23.94
CA GLY A 99 9.74 -0.95 -22.86
C GLY A 99 10.34 -1.10 -21.48
N ARG A 100 9.50 -1.42 -20.52
CA ARG A 100 9.93 -1.74 -19.15
C ARG A 100 10.09 -3.24 -19.00
N LYS A 101 11.04 -3.62 -18.17
CA LYS A 101 11.30 -5.00 -17.78
C LYS A 101 11.38 -5.05 -16.25
N PHE A 102 10.75 -6.04 -15.67
CA PHE A 102 10.82 -6.28 -14.24
C PHE A 102 11.87 -7.35 -13.94
N ILE A 103 12.80 -7.07 -13.04
CA ILE A 103 13.82 -8.01 -12.58
C ILE A 103 13.41 -8.49 -11.19
N VAL A 104 13.37 -9.82 -11.01
CA VAL A 104 12.97 -10.48 -9.76
C VAL A 104 14.11 -11.36 -9.28
N TYR A 105 14.48 -11.22 -8.01
CA TYR A 105 15.44 -12.06 -7.35
C TYR A 105 14.72 -13.10 -6.50
N ILE A 106 15.03 -14.38 -6.68
CA ILE A 106 14.47 -15.52 -5.95
C ILE A 106 15.61 -16.31 -5.35
N ASN A 107 15.46 -16.78 -4.13
CA ASN A 107 16.48 -17.59 -3.48
C ASN A 107 16.62 -18.94 -4.19
N LYS A 108 17.83 -19.26 -4.66
CA LYS A 108 18.10 -20.53 -5.35
C LYS A 108 18.04 -21.77 -4.46
N SER A 109 18.05 -21.59 -3.13
CA SER A 109 17.88 -22.68 -2.17
C SER A 109 16.41 -23.02 -1.91
N ASP A 110 15.46 -22.24 -2.46
CA ASP A 110 14.05 -22.53 -2.38
C ASP A 110 13.73 -23.81 -3.15
N ARG A 111 12.74 -24.54 -2.67
CA ARG A 111 12.24 -25.74 -3.34
C ARG A 111 11.48 -25.38 -4.61
N GLU A 112 11.38 -26.31 -5.54
CA GLU A 112 10.73 -26.08 -6.84
C GLU A 112 9.32 -25.48 -6.71
N HIS A 113 8.48 -26.03 -5.85
CA HIS A 113 7.11 -25.51 -5.66
C HIS A 113 7.08 -24.10 -5.06
N GLU A 114 8.10 -23.72 -4.28
CA GLU A 114 8.29 -22.36 -3.76
C GLU A 114 8.64 -21.41 -4.91
N ILE A 115 9.65 -21.75 -5.71
CA ILE A 115 10.04 -20.96 -6.88
C ILE A 115 8.87 -20.77 -7.85
N LEU A 116 8.13 -21.84 -8.16
CA LEU A 116 6.95 -21.76 -9.04
C LEU A 116 5.84 -20.90 -8.43
N GLY A 117 5.61 -21.01 -7.13
CA GLY A 117 4.65 -20.19 -6.38
C GLY A 117 5.00 -18.70 -6.45
N VAL A 118 6.27 -18.35 -6.20
CA VAL A 118 6.78 -16.98 -6.30
C VAL A 118 6.63 -16.44 -7.73
N ILE A 119 6.99 -17.21 -8.75
CA ILE A 119 6.83 -16.77 -10.15
C ILE A 119 5.36 -16.47 -10.46
N ALA A 120 4.44 -17.33 -10.02
CA ALA A 120 3.01 -17.10 -10.21
C ALA A 120 2.50 -15.85 -9.48
N HIS A 121 2.93 -15.64 -8.24
CA HIS A 121 2.62 -14.48 -7.42
C HIS A 121 3.08 -13.17 -8.07
N VAL A 122 4.31 -13.15 -8.57
CA VAL A 122 4.89 -11.99 -9.26
C VAL A 122 4.06 -11.56 -10.47
N TYR A 123 3.53 -12.50 -11.27
CA TYR A 123 2.67 -12.12 -12.39
C TYR A 123 1.38 -11.40 -11.94
N GLY A 124 0.90 -11.68 -10.74
CA GLY A 124 -0.17 -10.91 -10.12
C GLY A 124 0.23 -9.47 -9.86
N HIS A 125 1.40 -9.25 -9.24
CA HIS A 125 1.97 -7.93 -9.03
C HIS A 125 2.18 -7.17 -10.34
N LEU A 126 2.82 -7.79 -11.33
CA LEU A 126 3.05 -7.18 -12.64
C LEU A 126 1.76 -6.78 -13.36
N HIS A 127 0.67 -7.54 -13.17
CA HIS A 127 -0.63 -7.17 -13.69
C HIS A 127 -1.18 -5.91 -13.01
N MET A 128 -1.11 -5.86 -11.69
CA MET A 128 -1.53 -4.68 -10.90
C MET A 128 -0.70 -3.46 -11.28
N ASP A 129 0.62 -3.58 -11.30
CA ASP A 129 1.56 -2.50 -11.62
C ASP A 129 1.30 -1.89 -12.99
N LYS A 130 0.96 -2.73 -13.96
CA LYS A 130 0.69 -2.27 -15.33
C LYS A 130 -0.67 -1.62 -15.51
N ASN A 131 -1.69 -2.14 -14.82
CA ASN A 131 -3.08 -1.85 -15.17
C ASN A 131 -3.82 -1.04 -14.11
N ASN A 132 -3.40 -1.07 -12.83
CA ASN A 132 -4.05 -0.30 -11.79
C ASN A 132 -3.73 1.19 -11.94
N PHE A 133 -4.73 2.05 -11.83
CA PHE A 133 -4.57 3.50 -12.00
C PHE A 133 -3.66 4.15 -10.94
N VAL A 134 -3.52 3.54 -9.76
CA VAL A 134 -2.58 4.01 -8.72
C VAL A 134 -1.16 3.60 -9.03
N CYS A 135 -0.94 2.38 -9.53
CA CYS A 135 0.39 1.82 -9.77
C CYS A 135 1.00 2.29 -11.09
N ALA A 136 0.22 2.35 -12.17
CA ALA A 136 0.72 2.57 -13.53
C ALA A 136 1.51 3.87 -13.71
N ASP A 137 1.12 4.93 -13.00
CA ASP A 137 1.79 6.24 -13.05
C ASP A 137 3.03 6.34 -12.14
N ASN A 138 3.28 5.33 -11.28
CA ASN A 138 4.24 5.41 -10.19
C ASN A 138 5.45 4.48 -10.32
N LEU A 139 5.59 3.80 -11.44
CA LEU A 139 6.72 2.89 -11.64
C LEU A 139 8.02 3.68 -11.81
N SER A 140 8.75 3.87 -10.71
CA SER A 140 10.04 4.52 -10.75
C SER A 140 11.06 3.64 -11.48
N ASP A 141 11.85 4.28 -12.32
CA ASP A 141 13.04 3.66 -12.89
C ASP A 141 14.14 3.63 -11.83
N LEU A 142 14.27 2.49 -11.13
CA LEU A 142 15.31 2.29 -10.11
C LEU A 142 16.75 2.35 -10.67
N SER A 143 16.92 2.37 -11.99
CA SER A 143 18.23 2.69 -12.59
C SER A 143 18.70 4.09 -12.19
N LYS A 144 17.77 4.99 -11.89
CA LYS A 144 18.05 6.33 -11.35
C LYS A 144 18.62 6.28 -9.92
N HIS A 145 18.25 5.29 -9.10
CA HIS A 145 18.70 5.21 -7.69
C HIS A 145 20.22 5.13 -7.56
N SER A 146 20.90 4.41 -8.45
CA SER A 146 22.37 4.39 -8.44
C SER A 146 22.98 5.77 -8.77
N ALA A 147 22.33 6.55 -9.62
CA ALA A 147 22.77 7.92 -9.90
C ALA A 147 22.48 8.86 -8.72
N LEU A 148 21.29 8.74 -8.11
CA LEU A 148 20.91 9.50 -6.91
C LEU A 148 21.87 9.22 -5.75
N ARG A 149 22.23 7.94 -5.49
CA ARG A 149 23.21 7.57 -4.46
C ARG A 149 24.57 8.20 -4.69
N ARG A 150 25.09 8.18 -5.93
CA ARG A 150 26.37 8.83 -6.26
C ARG A 150 26.29 10.35 -6.05
N ARG A 151 25.17 10.93 -6.40
CA ARG A 151 24.94 12.36 -6.25
C ARG A 151 24.86 12.77 -4.78
N TYR A 152 24.12 12.01 -3.98
CA TYR A 152 24.03 12.18 -2.52
C TYR A 152 25.42 12.19 -1.87
N ARG A 153 26.26 11.19 -2.15
CA ARG A 153 27.63 11.12 -1.63
C ARG A 153 28.49 12.31 -2.04
N LYS A 154 28.33 12.76 -3.28
CA LYS A 154 29.04 13.95 -3.74
C LYS A 154 28.62 15.21 -2.97
N LEU A 155 27.36 15.32 -2.60
CA LEU A 155 26.88 16.42 -1.76
C LEU A 155 27.43 16.32 -0.35
N GLU A 156 27.52 15.13 0.23
CA GLU A 156 28.17 14.92 1.52
C GLU A 156 29.65 15.37 1.53
N GLU A 157 30.38 15.09 0.46
CA GLU A 157 31.78 15.55 0.30
C GLU A 157 31.88 17.09 0.17
N LEU A 158 30.92 17.72 -0.47
CA LEU A 158 30.96 19.18 -0.76
C LEU A 158 30.44 20.03 0.39
N VAL A 159 29.42 19.59 1.09
CA VAL A 159 28.68 20.38 2.10
C VAL A 159 28.93 19.86 3.51
N GLY A 160 29.25 18.59 3.66
CA GLY A 160 29.38 17.88 4.92
C GLY A 160 28.16 17.00 5.22
N SER A 161 28.41 15.78 5.73
CA SER A 161 27.40 14.76 5.96
C SER A 161 26.27 15.23 6.89
N LYS A 162 26.61 15.97 7.96
CA LYS A 162 25.64 16.46 8.95
C LYS A 162 24.59 17.39 8.35
N GLU A 163 25.00 18.29 7.46
CA GLU A 163 24.07 19.23 6.83
C GLU A 163 23.20 18.53 5.77
N VAL A 164 23.79 17.60 5.01
CA VAL A 164 23.05 16.77 4.04
C VAL A 164 22.01 15.91 4.75
N GLU A 165 22.39 15.25 5.85
CA GLU A 165 21.50 14.44 6.68
C GLU A 165 20.33 15.27 7.24
N ARG A 166 20.61 16.48 7.76
CA ARG A 166 19.56 17.40 8.26
C ARG A 166 18.50 17.71 7.19
N VAL A 167 18.90 17.95 5.96
CA VAL A 167 17.96 18.25 4.86
C VAL A 167 17.26 16.98 4.38
N PHE A 168 17.96 15.85 4.41
CA PHE A 168 17.38 14.56 4.07
C PHE A 168 16.28 14.16 5.08
N ASP A 169 16.52 14.33 6.38
CA ASP A 169 15.54 14.11 7.45
C ASP A 169 14.30 15.02 7.30
N LEU A 170 14.50 16.27 6.89
CA LEU A 170 13.41 17.16 6.54
C LEU A 170 12.61 16.59 5.36
N GLY A 171 13.30 16.13 4.31
CA GLY A 171 12.67 15.49 3.16
C GLY A 171 11.83 14.29 3.56
N GLN A 172 12.34 13.40 4.43
CA GLN A 172 11.58 12.29 4.98
C GLN A 172 10.33 12.74 5.75
N THR A 173 10.45 13.84 6.50
CA THR A 173 9.31 14.45 7.18
C THR A 173 8.23 14.91 6.20
N LEU A 174 8.64 15.58 5.11
CA LEU A 174 7.73 16.05 4.06
C LEU A 174 7.18 14.93 3.18
N ALA A 175 7.84 13.77 3.12
CA ALA A 175 7.42 12.63 2.31
C ALA A 175 6.01 12.12 2.68
N GLY A 176 5.64 12.18 3.96
CA GLY A 176 4.28 11.89 4.41
C GLY A 176 3.22 12.89 3.95
N LEU A 177 3.63 14.02 3.38
CA LEU A 177 2.77 15.11 2.92
C LEU A 177 2.74 15.24 1.37
N ILE A 178 3.17 14.21 0.66
CA ILE A 178 3.03 14.09 -0.80
C ILE A 178 1.55 13.78 -1.12
N ASP A 179 0.99 14.37 -2.17
CA ASP A 179 -0.34 14.00 -2.62
C ASP A 179 -0.36 12.56 -3.14
N LEU A 180 -1.04 11.71 -2.39
CA LEU A 180 -1.18 10.28 -2.73
C LEU A 180 -2.33 10.00 -3.69
N TYR A 181 -3.19 10.99 -3.99
CA TYR A 181 -4.38 10.87 -4.84
C TYR A 181 -4.47 11.93 -5.93
N PRO A 182 -3.38 12.23 -6.68
CA PRO A 182 -3.39 13.35 -7.62
C PRO A 182 -4.43 13.15 -8.74
N THR A 183 -4.63 11.92 -9.19
CA THR A 183 -5.52 11.58 -10.32
C THR A 183 -7.00 11.78 -9.97
N SER A 184 -7.43 11.32 -8.80
CA SER A 184 -8.83 11.46 -8.36
C SER A 184 -9.24 12.92 -8.14
N ARG A 185 -8.28 13.79 -7.83
CA ARG A 185 -8.50 15.22 -7.63
C ARG A 185 -8.44 16.02 -8.93
N THR A 186 -7.71 15.54 -9.93
CA THR A 186 -7.65 16.17 -11.25
C THR A 186 -9.00 16.11 -11.96
N GLU A 187 -9.73 15.02 -11.83
CA GLU A 187 -11.11 14.91 -12.35
C GLU A 187 -12.06 15.89 -11.66
N LYS A 188 -11.99 16.02 -10.34
CA LYS A 188 -12.74 17.05 -9.60
C LYS A 188 -12.29 18.48 -9.91
N LYS A 189 -10.99 18.70 -10.17
CA LYS A 189 -10.47 20.00 -10.60
C LYS A 189 -11.00 20.44 -11.97
N GLN A 190 -11.26 19.52 -12.91
CA GLN A 190 -11.84 19.85 -14.22
C GLN A 190 -13.28 20.35 -14.13
N GLU A 191 -14.05 19.93 -13.16
CA GLU A 191 -15.41 20.47 -12.91
C GLU A 191 -15.37 21.87 -12.25
N TYR A 192 -14.27 22.26 -11.61
CA TYR A 192 -14.09 23.54 -10.90
C TYR A 192 -13.22 24.58 -11.63
N TYR A 193 -12.70 24.30 -12.81
CA TYR A 193 -12.03 25.33 -13.61
C TYR A 193 -13.02 26.31 -14.22
N SER A 194 -13.53 27.20 -13.38
CA SER A 194 -14.06 28.49 -13.82
C SER A 194 -12.89 29.32 -14.35
N THR A 195 -13.11 29.95 -15.47
CA THR A 195 -12.18 30.69 -16.32
C THR A 195 -11.61 31.98 -15.71
N ASP A 196 -11.51 32.09 -14.41
CA ASP A 196 -10.97 33.25 -13.71
C ASP A 196 -9.47 33.07 -13.41
N LYS A 197 -8.64 33.67 -14.25
CA LYS A 197 -7.17 33.60 -14.18
C LYS A 197 -6.56 34.35 -12.99
N ASP A 198 -7.35 35.06 -12.21
CA ASP A 198 -6.88 35.94 -11.12
C ASP A 198 -7.25 35.42 -9.71
N SER A 199 -7.71 34.18 -9.57
CA SER A 199 -7.93 33.59 -8.26
C SER A 199 -6.65 32.90 -7.77
N PRO A 200 -5.84 33.51 -6.88
CA PRO A 200 -4.76 32.79 -6.23
C PRO A 200 -5.36 31.85 -5.20
N GLY A 201 -5.41 30.58 -5.53
CA GLY A 201 -5.51 29.62 -4.49
C GLY A 201 -6.75 28.74 -4.47
N HIS A 202 -6.55 27.56 -4.87
CA HIS A 202 -7.24 26.35 -4.46
C HIS A 202 -6.41 25.67 -3.36
N ASP A 203 -7.04 24.76 -2.64
CA ASP A 203 -6.39 23.91 -1.66
C ASP A 203 -5.24 23.12 -2.32
N GLU A 204 -4.06 23.11 -1.70
CA GLU A 204 -2.88 22.42 -2.23
C GLU A 204 -2.59 21.17 -1.39
N TYR A 205 -2.70 20.02 -2.03
CA TYR A 205 -2.57 18.73 -1.36
C TYR A 205 -1.17 18.12 -1.44
N ASP A 206 -0.34 18.51 -2.38
CA ASP A 206 1.07 18.15 -2.39
C ASP A 206 1.89 19.21 -1.65
N VAL A 207 1.88 19.12 -0.32
CA VAL A 207 2.60 20.06 0.56
C VAL A 207 4.10 20.01 0.29
N PHE A 208 4.65 18.84 -0.05
CA PHE A 208 6.06 18.72 -0.39
C PHE A 208 6.40 19.51 -1.66
N ASP A 209 5.58 19.36 -2.70
CA ASP A 209 5.75 20.12 -3.96
C ASP A 209 5.59 21.62 -3.74
N PHE A 210 4.65 22.02 -2.89
CA PHE A 210 4.46 23.41 -2.51
C PHE A 210 5.71 23.98 -1.83
N VAL A 211 6.32 23.27 -0.88
CA VAL A 211 7.56 23.68 -0.21
C VAL A 211 8.70 23.83 -1.22
N LEU A 212 8.87 22.87 -2.12
CA LEU A 212 9.86 22.95 -3.19
C LEU A 212 9.69 24.19 -4.08
N LYS A 213 8.46 24.58 -4.41
CA LYS A 213 8.17 25.68 -5.32
C LYS A 213 8.25 27.06 -4.66
N ASN A 214 7.79 27.18 -3.41
CA ASN A 214 7.51 28.47 -2.78
C ASN A 214 8.50 28.86 -1.68
N VAL A 215 9.29 27.93 -1.14
CA VAL A 215 10.27 28.21 -0.09
C VAL A 215 11.63 28.50 -0.68
N THR A 216 12.27 29.59 -0.21
CA THR A 216 13.63 29.95 -0.61
C THR A 216 14.62 29.00 0.08
N MET A 217 15.45 28.32 -0.69
CA MET A 217 16.44 27.37 -0.20
C MET A 217 17.69 27.36 -1.08
N LEU A 218 18.78 26.82 -0.57
CA LEU A 218 20.01 26.68 -1.33
C LEU A 218 19.86 25.62 -2.44
N PRO A 219 20.57 25.73 -3.57
CA PRO A 219 20.44 24.77 -4.66
C PRO A 219 20.68 23.31 -4.25
N TRP A 220 21.63 23.05 -3.37
CA TRP A 220 21.92 21.69 -2.88
C TRP A 220 20.84 21.16 -1.92
N GLU A 221 20.19 22.03 -1.12
CA GLU A 221 19.05 21.65 -0.27
C GLU A 221 17.88 21.22 -1.14
N ARG A 222 17.57 21.99 -2.18
CA ARG A 222 16.54 21.65 -3.17
C ARG A 222 16.82 20.31 -3.84
N GLU A 223 18.08 20.07 -4.24
CA GLU A 223 18.47 18.82 -4.88
C GLU A 223 18.25 17.60 -3.98
N ILE A 224 18.55 17.70 -2.69
CA ILE A 224 18.30 16.62 -1.72
C ILE A 224 16.79 16.40 -1.55
N LEU A 225 16.02 17.47 -1.39
CA LEU A 225 14.56 17.35 -1.24
C LEU A 225 13.90 16.75 -2.50
N GLU A 226 14.35 17.14 -3.70
CA GLU A 226 13.87 16.54 -4.96
C GLU A 226 14.22 15.04 -5.04
N MET A 227 15.42 14.63 -4.60
CA MET A 227 15.79 13.22 -4.50
C MET A 227 14.87 12.44 -3.55
N VAL A 228 14.61 13.00 -2.38
CA VAL A 228 13.71 12.37 -1.40
C VAL A 228 12.30 12.28 -1.96
N LYS A 229 11.79 13.35 -2.57
CA LYS A 229 10.47 13.34 -3.20
C LYS A 229 10.36 12.25 -4.29
N ASP A 230 11.37 12.11 -5.14
CA ASP A 230 11.40 11.10 -6.21
C ASP A 230 11.36 9.68 -5.63
N ILE A 231 12.14 9.40 -4.59
CA ILE A 231 12.15 8.13 -3.89
C ILE A 231 10.77 7.81 -3.28
N TYR A 232 10.19 8.74 -2.54
CA TYR A 232 8.93 8.53 -1.83
C TYR A 232 7.69 8.62 -2.72
N SER A 233 7.79 9.20 -3.92
CA SER A 233 6.67 9.21 -4.87
C SER A 233 6.23 7.80 -5.30
N THR A 234 7.14 6.81 -5.21
CA THR A 234 6.83 5.41 -5.47
C THR A 234 5.97 4.78 -4.39
N TYR A 235 5.93 5.37 -3.20
CA TYR A 235 5.17 4.87 -2.04
C TYR A 235 3.64 4.94 -2.21
N ARG A 236 3.16 5.49 -3.30
CA ARG A 236 1.72 5.53 -3.62
C ARG A 236 1.10 4.14 -3.73
N THR A 237 1.89 3.12 -4.03
CA THR A 237 1.43 1.71 -4.09
C THR A 237 0.89 1.18 -2.76
N VAL A 238 1.25 1.78 -1.63
CA VAL A 238 0.65 1.48 -0.31
C VAL A 238 -0.87 1.60 -0.33
N ARG A 239 -1.44 2.47 -1.19
CA ARG A 239 -2.89 2.68 -1.33
C ARG A 239 -3.64 1.53 -1.99
N VAL A 240 -2.93 0.54 -2.46
CA VAL A 240 -3.48 -0.69 -3.05
C VAL A 240 -2.85 -1.94 -2.44
N LYS A 241 -2.25 -1.85 -1.25
CA LYS A 241 -1.51 -2.93 -0.59
C LYS A 241 -2.36 -4.19 -0.40
N ILE A 242 -3.61 -4.04 0.08
CA ILE A 242 -4.52 -5.17 0.28
C ILE A 242 -4.88 -5.81 -1.08
N MET A 243 -5.15 -4.99 -2.09
CA MET A 243 -5.45 -5.48 -3.44
C MET A 243 -4.21 -6.10 -4.08
N HIS A 244 -3.05 -5.44 -3.95
CA HIS A 244 -1.80 -5.85 -4.60
C HIS A 244 -1.34 -7.22 -4.10
N GLU A 245 -1.27 -7.40 -2.79
CA GLU A 245 -0.91 -8.67 -2.17
C GLU A 245 -2.02 -9.72 -2.29
N GLY A 246 -3.26 -9.29 -2.09
CA GLY A 246 -4.42 -10.17 -2.20
C GLY A 246 -4.63 -10.71 -3.61
N PHE A 247 -4.44 -9.90 -4.65
CA PHE A 247 -4.56 -10.33 -6.03
C PHE A 247 -3.39 -11.25 -6.45
N ALA A 248 -2.17 -10.92 -6.05
CA ALA A 248 -1.02 -11.78 -6.31
C ALA A 248 -1.21 -13.17 -5.67
N SER A 249 -1.71 -13.22 -4.43
CA SER A 249 -2.07 -14.45 -3.75
C SER A 249 -3.23 -15.21 -4.44
N PHE A 250 -4.21 -14.47 -4.96
CA PHE A 250 -5.34 -15.04 -5.70
C PHE A 250 -4.89 -15.74 -7.00
N VAL A 251 -4.03 -15.11 -7.79
CA VAL A 251 -3.53 -15.74 -9.04
C VAL A 251 -2.55 -16.88 -8.75
N GLN A 252 -1.77 -16.78 -7.67
CA GLN A 252 -0.93 -17.89 -7.19
C GLN A 252 -1.79 -19.11 -6.83
N GLU A 253 -2.91 -18.94 -6.12
CA GLU A 253 -3.84 -20.01 -5.80
C GLU A 253 -4.43 -20.64 -7.07
N LYS A 254 -4.87 -19.82 -8.05
CA LYS A 254 -5.37 -20.31 -9.34
C LYS A 254 -4.36 -21.15 -10.08
N TYR A 255 -3.07 -20.78 -10.02
CA TYR A 255 -2.03 -21.59 -10.62
C TYR A 255 -1.76 -22.89 -9.84
N ALA A 256 -1.78 -22.86 -8.50
CA ALA A 256 -1.68 -24.07 -7.68
C ALA A 256 -2.83 -25.06 -7.94
N GLU A 257 -4.06 -24.54 -8.13
CA GLU A 257 -5.22 -25.35 -8.56
C GLU A 257 -4.98 -26.01 -9.93
N GLU A 258 -4.38 -25.29 -10.89
CA GLU A 258 -4.07 -25.84 -12.23
C GLU A 258 -3.01 -26.93 -12.15
N VAL A 259 -1.94 -26.70 -11.39
CA VAL A 259 -0.87 -27.69 -11.15
C VAL A 259 -1.44 -28.94 -10.48
N SER A 260 -2.34 -28.80 -9.53
CA SER A 260 -2.99 -29.93 -8.81
C SER A 260 -3.75 -30.88 -9.74
N LYS A 261 -4.14 -30.46 -10.93
CA LYS A 261 -4.82 -31.33 -11.92
C LYS A 261 -3.89 -32.36 -12.54
N THR A 262 -2.60 -32.07 -12.60
CA THR A 262 -1.58 -32.94 -13.23
C THR A 262 -0.58 -33.48 -12.24
N ASP A 263 -0.26 -32.71 -11.19
CA ASP A 263 0.66 -33.06 -10.10
C ASP A 263 0.07 -32.60 -8.76
N ILE A 264 -0.65 -33.51 -8.12
CA ILE A 264 -1.34 -33.26 -6.84
C ILE A 264 -0.35 -32.90 -5.74
N ASP A 265 0.81 -33.57 -5.67
CA ASP A 265 1.80 -33.35 -4.59
C ASP A 265 2.38 -31.93 -4.66
N THR A 266 2.82 -31.52 -5.85
CA THR A 266 3.33 -30.16 -6.05
C THR A 266 2.24 -29.11 -5.81
N GLY A 267 1.03 -29.33 -6.31
CA GLY A 267 -0.08 -28.42 -6.10
C GLY A 267 -0.46 -28.26 -4.62
N LEU A 268 -0.49 -29.34 -3.84
CA LEU A 268 -0.75 -29.27 -2.39
C LEU A 268 0.34 -28.48 -1.65
N LYS A 269 1.61 -28.71 -1.99
CA LYS A 269 2.73 -27.95 -1.40
C LYS A 269 2.66 -26.45 -1.74
N MET A 270 2.20 -26.10 -2.95
CA MET A 270 1.95 -24.70 -3.30
C MET A 270 0.79 -24.08 -2.50
N HIS A 271 -0.25 -24.86 -2.20
CA HIS A 271 -1.34 -24.41 -1.33
C HIS A 271 -0.88 -24.24 0.12
N GLU A 272 -0.11 -25.20 0.67
CA GLU A 272 0.48 -25.07 2.02
C GLU A 272 1.31 -23.81 2.15
N LEU A 273 2.10 -23.52 1.12
CA LEU A 273 2.87 -22.32 0.97
C LEU A 273 2.02 -21.05 1.03
N LEU A 274 1.00 -20.99 0.20
CA LEU A 274 0.08 -19.86 0.16
C LEU A 274 -0.61 -19.65 1.51
N TYR A 275 -1.00 -20.73 2.20
CA TYR A 275 -1.56 -20.63 3.55
C TYR A 275 -0.58 -20.04 4.57
N ALA A 276 0.71 -20.32 4.42
CA ALA A 276 1.73 -19.74 5.29
C ALA A 276 1.88 -18.22 5.07
N ILE A 277 1.76 -17.74 3.80
CA ILE A 277 1.85 -16.32 3.45
C ILE A 277 0.54 -15.57 3.78
N ALA A 278 -0.59 -16.14 3.39
CA ALA A 278 -1.91 -15.53 3.56
C ALA A 278 -2.60 -16.01 4.86
N ASN A 279 -1.85 -16.04 5.96
CA ASN A 279 -2.35 -16.47 7.27
C ASN A 279 -3.10 -15.32 7.97
N PRO A 280 -4.42 -15.44 8.20
CA PRO A 280 -5.21 -14.41 8.86
C PRO A 280 -4.91 -14.27 10.35
N LEU A 281 -4.09 -15.14 10.94
CA LEU A 281 -3.68 -15.09 12.34
C LEU A 281 -2.39 -14.28 12.56
N ASN A 282 -1.86 -13.64 11.52
CA ASN A 282 -0.65 -12.83 11.57
C ASN A 282 -0.94 -11.40 11.11
N ASP A 283 -0.64 -10.42 11.95
CA ASP A 283 -0.86 -9.00 11.67
C ASP A 283 -0.20 -8.52 10.37
N SER A 284 1.04 -8.95 10.09
CA SER A 284 1.78 -8.54 8.90
C SER A 284 1.25 -9.18 7.60
N GLN A 285 0.59 -10.32 7.72
CA GLN A 285 0.04 -11.07 6.57
C GLN A 285 -1.44 -10.77 6.31
N MET A 286 -2.03 -9.87 7.11
CA MET A 286 -3.43 -9.49 6.99
C MET A 286 -3.80 -8.96 5.59
N PRO A 287 -3.01 -8.11 4.90
CA PRO A 287 -3.30 -7.69 3.54
C PRO A 287 -3.46 -8.86 2.56
N TYR A 288 -2.55 -9.84 2.62
CA TYR A 288 -2.59 -11.06 1.81
C TYR A 288 -3.85 -11.88 2.10
N ALA A 289 -4.05 -12.16 3.39
CA ALA A 289 -5.14 -13.03 3.85
C ALA A 289 -6.52 -12.46 3.56
N PHE A 290 -6.71 -11.17 3.84
CA PHE A 290 -7.98 -10.49 3.62
C PHE A 290 -8.24 -10.27 2.13
N GLY A 291 -7.26 -9.74 1.41
CA GLY A 291 -7.37 -9.46 -0.03
C GLY A 291 -7.65 -10.72 -0.85
N LEU A 292 -6.91 -11.81 -0.61
CA LEU A 292 -7.16 -13.11 -1.26
C LEU A 292 -8.62 -13.57 -1.08
N ARG A 293 -9.10 -13.56 0.18
CA ARG A 293 -10.45 -14.05 0.48
C ARG A 293 -11.53 -13.15 -0.11
N LEU A 294 -11.32 -11.84 -0.14
CA LEU A 294 -12.27 -10.93 -0.74
C LEU A 294 -12.31 -11.07 -2.28
N PHE A 295 -11.18 -11.25 -2.96
CA PHE A 295 -11.17 -11.55 -4.40
C PHE A 295 -11.88 -12.88 -4.72
N LYS A 296 -11.66 -13.91 -3.93
CA LYS A 296 -12.35 -15.22 -4.07
C LYS A 296 -13.87 -15.08 -3.87
N ASP A 297 -14.27 -14.30 -2.90
CA ASP A 297 -15.68 -14.04 -2.61
C ASP A 297 -16.35 -13.27 -3.75
N ILE A 298 -15.69 -12.23 -4.27
CA ILE A 298 -16.15 -11.47 -5.43
C ILE A 298 -16.28 -12.37 -6.65
N GLU A 299 -15.24 -13.12 -7.00
CA GLU A 299 -15.29 -14.05 -8.13
C GLU A 299 -16.47 -15.01 -8.02
N LYS A 300 -16.66 -15.59 -6.83
CA LYS A 300 -17.78 -16.50 -6.56
C LYS A 300 -19.12 -15.83 -6.71
N ARG A 301 -19.33 -14.68 -6.06
CA ARG A 301 -20.61 -13.94 -6.14
C ARG A 301 -20.97 -13.59 -7.59
N TRP A 302 -20.01 -13.08 -8.37
CA TRP A 302 -20.25 -12.75 -9.78
C TRP A 302 -20.47 -13.98 -10.65
N ASN A 303 -19.80 -15.11 -10.38
CA ASN A 303 -20.08 -16.37 -11.07
C ASN A 303 -21.46 -16.96 -10.72
N GLU A 304 -21.96 -16.71 -9.52
CA GLU A 304 -23.29 -17.13 -9.07
C GLU A 304 -24.40 -16.15 -9.47
N GLY A 305 -24.08 -14.98 -10.03
CA GLY A 305 -25.04 -13.94 -10.35
C GLY A 305 -25.56 -13.17 -9.12
N LYS A 306 -24.84 -13.21 -8.01
CA LYS A 306 -25.16 -12.53 -6.74
C LYS A 306 -24.49 -11.17 -6.67
N HIS A 307 -24.91 -10.25 -7.50
CA HIS A 307 -24.33 -8.91 -7.61
C HIS A 307 -25.30 -7.89 -8.24
N GLY A 308 -24.88 -6.63 -8.26
CA GLY A 308 -25.62 -5.53 -8.88
C GLY A 308 -26.47 -4.73 -7.89
N LEU A 309 -27.03 -3.62 -8.40
CA LEU A 309 -27.74 -2.64 -7.56
C LEU A 309 -28.96 -3.25 -6.86
N VAL A 310 -29.70 -4.11 -7.56
CA VAL A 310 -30.85 -4.79 -6.98
C VAL A 310 -30.41 -5.72 -5.84
N TYR A 311 -29.39 -6.54 -6.07
CA TYR A 311 -28.84 -7.43 -5.03
C TYR A 311 -28.43 -6.67 -3.77
N SER A 312 -27.71 -5.54 -3.93
CA SER A 312 -27.23 -4.76 -2.78
C SER A 312 -28.36 -4.13 -1.95
N GLN A 313 -29.52 -3.88 -2.55
CA GLN A 313 -30.69 -3.28 -1.90
C GLN A 313 -31.64 -4.32 -1.27
N LEU A 314 -31.47 -5.59 -1.59
CA LEU A 314 -32.31 -6.64 -1.03
C LEU A 314 -32.00 -6.90 0.45
N PRO A 315 -33.03 -7.21 1.27
CA PRO A 315 -32.83 -7.79 2.59
C PRO A 315 -31.97 -9.05 2.52
N ARG A 316 -31.16 -9.30 3.54
CA ARG A 316 -30.19 -10.42 3.57
C ARG A 316 -30.83 -11.80 3.25
N GLN A 317 -32.05 -12.03 3.71
CA GLN A 317 -32.76 -13.28 3.44
C GLN A 317 -33.07 -13.46 1.96
N ASP A 318 -33.44 -12.39 1.26
CA ASP A 318 -33.83 -12.41 -0.15
C ASP A 318 -32.59 -12.50 -1.08
N ARG A 319 -31.41 -12.08 -0.62
CA ARG A 319 -30.13 -12.21 -1.35
C ARG A 319 -29.74 -13.67 -1.59
N LEU A 320 -30.15 -14.60 -0.74
CA LEU A 320 -29.82 -16.02 -0.86
C LEU A 320 -30.37 -16.63 -2.15
N GLU A 321 -31.56 -16.22 -2.56
CA GLU A 321 -32.26 -16.75 -3.73
C GLU A 321 -32.06 -15.91 -5.00
N TYR A 322 -31.57 -14.67 -4.84
CA TYR A 322 -31.38 -13.75 -5.96
C TYR A 322 -30.21 -14.19 -6.86
N LYS A 323 -30.45 -14.21 -8.17
CA LYS A 323 -29.44 -14.46 -9.20
C LYS A 323 -29.73 -13.64 -10.44
N THR A 324 -28.68 -13.08 -11.02
CA THR A 324 -28.75 -12.54 -12.38
C THR A 324 -28.19 -13.54 -13.38
N ASP A 325 -28.53 -13.38 -14.66
CA ASP A 325 -27.96 -14.21 -15.73
C ASP A 325 -26.52 -13.78 -16.10
N GLU A 326 -26.07 -12.63 -15.60
CA GLU A 326 -24.76 -12.09 -15.86
C GLU A 326 -23.71 -12.78 -14.95
N LYS A 327 -22.90 -13.63 -15.55
CA LYS A 327 -21.87 -14.44 -14.86
C LYS A 327 -20.51 -14.12 -15.43
N ARG A 328 -19.71 -13.37 -14.69
CA ARG A 328 -18.38 -12.91 -15.12
C ARG A 328 -17.44 -12.65 -13.95
N GLY A 329 -17.23 -13.66 -13.11
CA GLY A 329 -16.43 -13.53 -11.90
C GLY A 329 -15.01 -13.03 -12.15
N MET A 330 -14.24 -13.73 -13.00
CA MET A 330 -12.87 -13.34 -13.30
C MET A 330 -12.77 -11.98 -14.03
N GLU A 331 -13.69 -11.70 -14.95
CA GLU A 331 -13.76 -10.41 -15.64
C GLU A 331 -13.97 -9.27 -14.63
N LYS A 332 -14.87 -9.47 -13.65
CA LYS A 332 -15.09 -8.50 -12.58
C LYS A 332 -13.88 -8.30 -11.68
N VAL A 333 -13.16 -9.37 -11.34
CA VAL A 333 -11.91 -9.29 -10.60
C VAL A 333 -10.91 -8.41 -11.35
N LEU A 334 -10.73 -8.63 -12.67
CA LEU A 334 -9.85 -7.81 -13.50
C LEU A 334 -10.30 -6.34 -13.63
N ASP A 335 -11.61 -6.07 -13.65
CA ASP A 335 -12.12 -4.70 -13.64
C ASP A 335 -11.74 -3.98 -12.34
N ILE A 336 -11.86 -4.68 -11.20
CA ILE A 336 -11.51 -4.15 -9.88
C ILE A 336 -10.03 -3.84 -9.81
N THR A 337 -9.16 -4.75 -10.28
CA THR A 337 -7.71 -4.53 -10.28
C THR A 337 -7.30 -3.28 -11.06
N ARG A 338 -8.07 -2.85 -12.06
CA ARG A 338 -7.78 -1.65 -12.87
C ARG A 338 -8.30 -0.36 -12.24
N SER A 339 -9.51 -0.42 -11.64
CA SER A 339 -10.31 0.76 -11.34
C SER A 339 -10.48 1.09 -9.86
N CYS A 340 -9.96 0.27 -8.95
CA CYS A 340 -10.13 0.46 -7.52
C CYS A 340 -8.79 0.72 -6.83
N SER A 341 -8.84 1.52 -5.76
CA SER A 341 -7.88 1.52 -4.66
C SER A 341 -8.36 0.57 -3.56
N ASP A 342 -7.56 0.35 -2.52
CA ASP A 342 -7.99 -0.43 -1.35
C ASP A 342 -9.24 0.17 -0.70
N TRP A 343 -9.35 1.50 -0.68
CA TRP A 343 -10.55 2.18 -0.23
C TRP A 343 -11.80 1.70 -0.97
N ASP A 344 -11.79 1.79 -2.30
CA ASP A 344 -12.91 1.34 -3.12
C ASP A 344 -13.17 -0.16 -2.98
N PHE A 345 -12.11 -0.95 -2.91
CA PHE A 345 -12.17 -2.40 -2.79
C PHE A 345 -12.87 -2.81 -1.49
N ILE A 346 -12.47 -2.22 -0.37
CA ILE A 346 -13.04 -2.54 0.94
C ILE A 346 -14.48 -1.99 1.07
N PHE A 347 -14.70 -0.70 0.76
CA PHE A 347 -16.02 -0.11 0.99
C PHE A 347 -17.10 -0.55 0.02
N LYS A 348 -16.74 -0.94 -1.21
CA LYS A 348 -17.73 -1.37 -2.23
C LYS A 348 -18.00 -2.87 -2.21
N TYR A 349 -17.03 -3.70 -1.83
CA TYR A 349 -17.12 -5.15 -2.02
C TYR A 349 -17.09 -5.97 -0.74
N CYS A 350 -16.56 -5.44 0.37
CA CYS A 350 -16.59 -6.08 1.68
C CYS A 350 -17.95 -5.80 2.34
N ASP A 351 -18.92 -6.70 2.15
CA ASP A 351 -20.23 -6.64 2.79
C ASP A 351 -20.30 -7.45 4.09
N GLU A 352 -21.43 -7.37 4.80
CA GLU A 352 -21.63 -8.11 6.06
C GLU A 352 -21.54 -9.62 5.88
N ASP A 353 -22.01 -10.15 4.74
CA ASP A 353 -21.97 -11.60 4.46
C ASP A 353 -20.51 -12.08 4.33
N PHE A 354 -19.67 -11.29 3.69
CA PHE A 354 -18.23 -11.53 3.63
C PHE A 354 -17.60 -11.42 5.01
N MET A 355 -17.91 -10.37 5.79
CA MET A 355 -17.35 -10.16 7.12
C MET A 355 -17.69 -11.31 8.08
N ASP A 356 -18.94 -11.76 8.09
CA ASP A 356 -19.38 -12.91 8.89
C ASP A 356 -18.61 -14.19 8.53
N LYS A 357 -18.45 -14.44 7.22
CA LYS A 357 -17.71 -15.60 6.72
C LYS A 357 -16.23 -15.52 7.09
N TYR A 358 -15.59 -14.38 6.80
CA TYR A 358 -14.17 -14.17 7.06
C TYR A 358 -13.83 -14.32 8.55
N THR A 359 -14.59 -13.67 9.42
CA THR A 359 -14.36 -13.71 10.86
C THR A 359 -14.60 -15.10 11.43
N LYS A 360 -15.63 -15.81 10.94
CA LYS A 360 -15.89 -17.20 11.33
C LYS A 360 -14.74 -18.13 10.92
N GLU A 361 -14.33 -18.10 9.66
CA GLU A 361 -13.23 -18.93 9.15
C GLU A 361 -11.93 -18.65 9.93
N THR A 362 -11.63 -17.39 10.24
CA THR A 362 -10.44 -17.02 11.01
C THR A 362 -10.51 -17.54 12.46
N LEU A 363 -11.68 -17.47 13.10
CA LEU A 363 -11.86 -18.03 14.44
C LEU A 363 -11.79 -19.56 14.46
N ASP A 364 -12.35 -20.23 13.45
CA ASP A 364 -12.24 -21.68 13.31
C ASP A 364 -10.76 -22.10 13.15
N MET A 365 -9.97 -21.38 12.36
CA MET A 365 -8.52 -21.61 12.23
C MET A 365 -7.79 -21.37 13.55
N LEU A 366 -8.12 -20.31 14.25
CA LEU A 366 -7.55 -20.01 15.57
C LEU A 366 -7.82 -21.14 16.58
N GLU A 367 -9.02 -21.67 16.61
CA GLU A 367 -9.35 -22.79 17.51
C GLU A 367 -8.54 -24.05 17.20
N VAL A 368 -8.29 -24.33 15.92
CA VAL A 368 -7.45 -25.46 15.51
C VAL A 368 -6.01 -25.26 16.00
N GLU A 369 -5.47 -24.05 15.82
CA GLU A 369 -4.09 -23.73 16.23
C GLU A 369 -3.92 -23.80 17.77
N LEU A 370 -4.85 -23.23 18.52
CA LEU A 370 -4.83 -23.28 19.99
C LEU A 370 -4.89 -24.70 20.55
N ARG A 371 -5.72 -25.56 19.92
CA ARG A 371 -5.76 -26.99 20.31
C ARG A 371 -4.44 -27.70 20.01
N ARG A 372 -3.78 -27.33 18.91
CA ARG A 372 -2.49 -27.91 18.50
C ARG A 372 -1.36 -27.51 19.44
N GLU A 373 -1.34 -26.26 19.89
CA GLU A 373 -0.28 -25.72 20.74
C GLU A 373 -0.54 -25.88 22.24
N ALA A 374 -1.76 -26.24 22.63
CA ALA A 374 -2.22 -26.32 24.03
C ALA A 374 -2.02 -25.00 24.82
N VAL A 375 -2.20 -23.85 24.15
CA VAL A 375 -2.07 -22.50 24.71
C VAL A 375 -3.45 -21.86 24.90
N GLU A 376 -3.63 -21.06 25.92
CA GLU A 376 -4.85 -20.28 26.10
C GLU A 376 -4.92 -19.12 25.11
N ARG A 377 -6.12 -18.89 24.54
CA ARG A 377 -6.40 -17.93 23.45
C ARG A 377 -5.90 -16.51 23.78
N ASP A 378 -6.25 -16.06 24.97
CA ASP A 378 -6.03 -14.65 25.34
C ASP A 378 -4.55 -14.35 25.63
N GLU A 379 -3.77 -15.32 26.09
CA GLU A 379 -2.33 -15.16 26.32
C GLU A 379 -1.53 -14.91 25.04
N LYS A 380 -1.86 -15.62 23.95
CA LYS A 380 -1.11 -15.56 22.70
C LYS A 380 -1.49 -14.36 21.83
N TYR A 381 -2.78 -14.05 21.75
CA TYR A 381 -3.31 -13.13 20.75
C TYR A 381 -3.86 -11.81 21.31
N GLU A 382 -3.82 -11.59 22.62
CA GLU A 382 -4.31 -10.38 23.25
C GLU A 382 -3.70 -9.08 22.69
N LYS A 383 -2.45 -9.13 22.26
CA LYS A 383 -1.73 -7.98 21.71
C LYS A 383 -1.97 -7.78 20.21
N SER A 384 -2.46 -8.79 19.51
CA SER A 384 -2.66 -8.76 18.08
C SER A 384 -3.84 -7.86 17.71
N TRP A 385 -3.63 -6.94 16.75
CA TRP A 385 -4.69 -6.01 16.36
C TRP A 385 -5.80 -6.71 15.58
N TRP A 386 -5.48 -7.73 14.74
CA TRP A 386 -6.49 -8.50 14.01
C TRP A 386 -7.43 -9.25 14.95
N TYR A 387 -6.93 -9.77 16.07
CA TYR A 387 -7.74 -10.46 17.05
C TYR A 387 -8.73 -9.50 17.73
N LYS A 388 -8.25 -8.32 18.14
CA LYS A 388 -9.10 -7.27 18.71
C LYS A 388 -10.16 -6.81 17.71
N TRP A 389 -9.78 -6.63 16.45
CA TRP A 389 -10.67 -6.24 15.36
C TRP A 389 -11.79 -7.28 15.13
N ILE A 390 -11.46 -8.59 15.11
CA ILE A 390 -12.46 -9.66 15.04
C ILE A 390 -13.37 -9.70 16.27
N MET A 391 -12.83 -9.49 17.48
CA MET A 391 -13.63 -9.46 18.69
C MET A 391 -14.58 -8.26 18.71
N ARG A 392 -14.16 -7.10 18.24
CA ARG A 392 -15.04 -5.94 18.09
C ARG A 392 -16.19 -6.23 17.14
N TYR A 393 -15.95 -6.88 16.03
CA TYR A 393 -17.02 -7.27 15.10
C TYR A 393 -17.96 -8.33 15.69
N THR A 394 -17.42 -9.42 16.22
CA THR A 394 -18.22 -10.60 16.59
C THR A 394 -18.89 -10.50 17.95
N ARG A 395 -18.24 -9.89 18.94
CA ARG A 395 -18.72 -9.79 20.33
C ARG A 395 -19.32 -8.44 20.64
N GLU A 396 -18.63 -7.36 20.29
CA GLU A 396 -19.04 -5.99 20.64
C GLU A 396 -20.05 -5.43 19.64
N ARG A 397 -20.17 -6.06 18.48
CA ARG A 397 -21.09 -5.62 17.42
C ARG A 397 -20.80 -4.20 16.92
N THR A 398 -19.50 -3.87 16.86
CA THR A 398 -19.05 -2.60 16.30
C THR A 398 -19.50 -2.44 14.85
N ASP A 399 -19.84 -1.23 14.44
CA ASP A 399 -20.27 -0.91 13.09
C ASP A 399 -19.24 -1.43 12.05
N PRO A 400 -19.65 -2.25 11.07
CA PRO A 400 -18.76 -2.73 10.03
C PRO A 400 -18.01 -1.62 9.27
N GLU A 401 -18.63 -0.47 9.08
CA GLU A 401 -18.01 0.67 8.38
C GLU A 401 -16.82 1.25 9.19
N GLU A 402 -16.93 1.31 10.51
CA GLU A 402 -15.85 1.71 11.40
C GLU A 402 -14.67 0.72 11.30
N LEU A 403 -14.96 -0.57 11.33
CA LEU A 403 -13.97 -1.63 11.23
C LEU A 403 -13.26 -1.66 9.86
N LYS A 404 -13.94 -1.25 8.79
CA LYS A 404 -13.32 -1.07 7.47
C LYS A 404 -12.30 0.06 7.47
N LEU A 405 -12.62 1.19 8.10
CA LEU A 405 -11.68 2.29 8.23
C LEU A 405 -10.46 1.89 9.08
N GLU A 406 -10.70 1.20 10.20
CA GLU A 406 -9.61 0.66 11.03
C GLU A 406 -8.71 -0.30 10.25
N LEU A 407 -9.28 -1.22 9.47
CA LEU A 407 -8.52 -2.14 8.60
C LEU A 407 -7.59 -1.35 7.66
N LEU A 408 -8.14 -0.36 6.95
CA LEU A 408 -7.37 0.46 5.99
C LEU A 408 -6.25 1.25 6.68
N THR A 409 -6.50 1.76 7.89
CA THR A 409 -5.49 2.49 8.67
C THR A 409 -4.39 1.57 9.17
N ARG A 410 -4.76 0.40 9.73
CA ARG A 410 -3.80 -0.58 10.26
C ARG A 410 -2.93 -1.24 9.18
N THR A 411 -3.44 -1.34 7.97
CA THR A 411 -2.68 -1.85 6.82
C THR A 411 -1.92 -0.76 6.07
N GLU A 412 -1.97 0.48 6.55
CA GLU A 412 -1.36 1.68 5.92
C GLU A 412 -1.98 2.05 4.56
N SER A 413 -3.02 1.34 4.12
CA SER A 413 -3.73 1.63 2.86
C SER A 413 -4.48 2.95 2.89
N TYR A 414 -4.75 3.47 4.07
CA TYR A 414 -5.26 4.82 4.31
C TYR A 414 -4.47 5.50 5.42
N SER A 415 -4.14 6.75 5.22
CA SER A 415 -3.67 7.64 6.29
C SER A 415 -4.36 8.99 6.16
N PRO A 416 -4.59 9.68 7.29
CA PRO A 416 -5.12 11.04 7.26
C PRO A 416 -4.27 11.93 6.35
N THR A 417 -4.92 12.64 5.44
CA THR A 417 -4.26 13.56 4.51
C THR A 417 -4.24 14.95 5.14
N VAL A 418 -3.13 15.67 4.90
CA VAL A 418 -2.96 17.07 5.31
C VAL A 418 -2.75 17.89 4.05
N TYR A 419 -3.35 19.07 3.98
CA TYR A 419 -3.26 19.96 2.84
C TYR A 419 -3.07 21.43 3.29
N ILE A 420 -2.65 22.27 2.37
CA ILE A 420 -2.60 23.73 2.56
C ILE A 420 -3.93 24.31 2.07
N PRO A 421 -4.78 24.86 2.94
CA PRO A 421 -6.02 25.49 2.52
C PRO A 421 -5.74 26.75 1.70
N LYS A 422 -6.71 27.18 0.91
CA LYS A 422 -6.63 28.44 0.15
C LYS A 422 -6.21 29.60 1.07
N GLY A 423 -5.14 30.29 0.72
CA GLY A 423 -4.56 31.37 1.53
C GLY A 423 -3.77 30.89 2.75
N GLY A 424 -3.55 29.59 2.89
CA GLY A 424 -2.82 29.01 4.02
C GLY A 424 -1.30 29.22 4.04
N PHE A 425 -0.76 30.02 3.12
CA PHE A 425 0.64 30.42 3.15
C PHE A 425 0.78 31.93 2.96
N ASN A 426 1.57 32.52 3.83
CA ASN A 426 1.89 33.96 3.81
C ASN A 426 3.30 34.15 4.39
N ASN A 427 4.11 34.92 3.70
CA ASN A 427 5.50 35.23 4.09
C ASN A 427 5.64 35.98 5.44
N GLN A 428 4.55 36.43 6.04
CA GLN A 428 4.53 37.11 7.35
C GLN A 428 3.93 36.22 8.45
N GLU A 429 2.88 35.47 8.13
CA GLU A 429 2.11 34.70 9.09
C GLU A 429 2.51 33.21 9.13
N GLY A 430 3.20 32.73 8.08
CA GLY A 430 3.70 31.37 7.98
C GLY A 430 2.82 30.45 7.17
N LEU A 431 2.91 29.14 7.47
CA LEU A 431 2.25 28.06 6.76
C LEU A 431 1.14 27.48 7.63
N THR A 432 -0.08 27.44 7.11
CA THR A 432 -1.20 26.72 7.72
C THR A 432 -1.46 25.43 6.96
N LEU A 433 -1.45 24.32 7.67
CA LEU A 433 -1.83 23.00 7.23
C LEU A 433 -3.19 22.66 7.84
N LYS A 434 -4.00 21.91 7.11
CA LYS A 434 -5.29 21.41 7.61
C LYS A 434 -5.43 19.93 7.32
N GLN A 435 -5.91 19.18 8.30
CA GLN A 435 -6.25 17.77 8.10
C GLN A 435 -7.52 17.65 7.26
N ASP A 436 -7.50 16.77 6.26
CA ASP A 436 -8.67 16.45 5.47
C ASP A 436 -9.52 15.40 6.21
N LEU A 437 -10.62 15.86 6.78
CA LEU A 437 -11.60 15.02 7.47
C LEU A 437 -12.82 14.71 6.60
N SER A 438 -12.77 14.97 5.29
CA SER A 438 -13.88 14.73 4.36
C SER A 438 -14.32 13.25 4.30
N VAL A 439 -13.44 12.34 4.71
CA VAL A 439 -13.77 10.92 4.90
C VAL A 439 -14.97 10.72 5.85
N LEU A 440 -15.14 11.60 6.82
CA LEU A 440 -16.21 11.54 7.81
C LEU A 440 -17.58 11.95 7.26
N ASP A 441 -17.62 12.69 6.16
CA ASP A 441 -18.89 13.11 5.53
C ASP A 441 -19.80 11.95 5.14
N ARG A 442 -19.24 10.78 4.90
CA ARG A 442 -19.99 9.56 4.58
C ARG A 442 -20.78 8.99 5.75
N TYR A 443 -20.42 9.36 6.98
CA TYR A 443 -21.05 8.90 8.22
C TYR A 443 -22.04 9.93 8.79
N VAL A 444 -22.16 11.10 8.16
CA VAL A 444 -23.07 12.19 8.54
C VAL A 444 -24.29 12.13 7.64
N ASN A 445 -25.46 11.88 8.21
CA ASN A 445 -26.71 11.68 7.48
C ASN A 445 -27.57 12.94 7.40
N SER A 446 -27.44 13.86 8.34
CA SER A 446 -28.24 15.06 8.40
C SER A 446 -27.93 16.05 7.26
N THR A 447 -28.96 16.60 6.66
CA THR A 447 -28.87 17.71 5.70
C THR A 447 -29.15 19.07 6.33
N ASP A 448 -29.63 19.10 7.58
CA ASP A 448 -29.83 20.30 8.39
C ASP A 448 -28.46 20.78 8.91
N PRO A 449 -28.04 22.02 8.68
CA PRO A 449 -26.69 22.48 9.04
C PRO A 449 -26.34 22.33 10.52
N ASP A 450 -27.26 22.71 11.41
CA ASP A 450 -27.01 22.67 12.85
C ASP A 450 -26.89 21.23 13.37
N LYS A 451 -27.77 20.35 12.91
CA LYS A 451 -27.73 18.92 13.24
C LYS A 451 -26.56 18.21 12.59
N ARG A 452 -26.14 18.66 11.41
CA ARG A 452 -24.99 18.12 10.70
C ARG A 452 -23.70 18.40 11.47
N GLU A 453 -23.56 19.60 12.06
CA GLU A 453 -22.39 19.96 12.86
C GLU A 453 -22.31 19.11 14.14
N GLU A 454 -23.47 18.92 14.84
CA GLU A 454 -23.56 18.06 16.01
C GLU A 454 -23.22 16.59 15.67
N GLU A 455 -23.83 16.05 14.61
CA GLU A 455 -23.55 14.68 14.11
C GLU A 455 -22.08 14.51 13.68
N LEU A 456 -21.50 15.52 13.03
CA LEU A 456 -20.08 15.50 12.65
C LEU A 456 -19.15 15.47 13.87
N ALA A 457 -19.49 16.18 14.96
CA ALA A 457 -18.73 16.15 16.19
C ALA A 457 -18.77 14.75 16.84
N GLU A 458 -19.93 14.10 16.85
CA GLU A 458 -20.06 12.72 17.33
C GLU A 458 -19.25 11.73 16.47
N VAL A 459 -19.28 11.92 15.14
CA VAL A 459 -18.52 11.10 14.20
C VAL A 459 -17.01 11.32 14.38
N LYS A 460 -16.54 12.55 14.57
CA LYS A 460 -15.14 12.85 14.89
C LYS A 460 -14.68 12.12 16.15
N ALA A 461 -15.46 12.19 17.23
CA ALA A 461 -15.14 11.50 18.47
C ALA A 461 -15.07 9.97 18.29
N ARG A 462 -15.99 9.40 17.50
CA ARG A 462 -16.02 7.96 17.21
C ARG A 462 -14.79 7.48 16.46
N PHE A 463 -14.26 8.27 15.53
CA PHE A 463 -13.12 7.90 14.68
C PHE A 463 -11.79 8.54 15.11
N ALA A 464 -11.76 9.20 16.28
CA ALA A 464 -10.58 9.92 16.75
C ALA A 464 -9.32 9.04 16.79
N GLU A 465 -9.42 7.81 17.32
CA GLU A 465 -8.28 6.86 17.38
C GLU A 465 -7.65 6.58 15.99
N GLN A 466 -8.47 6.48 14.94
CA GLN A 466 -8.01 6.17 13.59
C GLN A 466 -7.50 7.39 12.83
N LEU A 467 -7.96 8.58 13.20
CA LEU A 467 -7.72 9.81 12.44
C LEU A 467 -6.77 10.79 13.12
N THR A 468 -6.55 10.66 14.45
CA THR A 468 -5.64 11.58 15.11
C THR A 468 -4.21 11.49 14.55
N VAL A 469 -3.64 12.64 14.27
CA VAL A 469 -2.24 12.80 13.83
C VAL A 469 -1.39 13.42 14.94
N THR A 470 -1.97 13.68 16.10
CA THR A 470 -1.31 14.35 17.22
C THR A 470 -0.46 13.39 18.03
N ASN A 471 0.80 13.28 17.69
CA ASN A 471 1.79 12.48 18.42
C ASN A 471 3.15 13.15 18.44
N GLY A 472 4.10 12.61 19.19
CA GLY A 472 5.43 13.18 19.31
C GLY A 472 6.17 13.31 17.97
N PHE A 473 5.88 12.45 17.00
CA PHE A 473 6.43 12.54 15.64
C PHE A 473 5.89 13.77 14.91
N THR A 474 4.59 14.04 15.01
CA THR A 474 3.95 15.22 14.39
C THR A 474 4.52 16.52 14.95
N TYR A 475 4.71 16.63 16.26
CA TYR A 475 5.32 17.80 16.89
C TYR A 475 6.75 18.03 16.37
N ALA A 476 7.56 16.98 16.30
CA ALA A 476 8.92 17.06 15.76
C ALA A 476 8.94 17.43 14.26
N ALA A 477 7.97 16.90 13.49
CA ALA A 477 7.82 17.20 12.08
C ALA A 477 7.49 18.68 11.82
N LEU A 478 6.51 19.22 12.55
CA LEU A 478 6.13 20.64 12.43
C LEU A 478 7.28 21.56 12.82
N SER A 479 8.01 21.25 13.90
CA SER A 479 9.21 22.01 14.31
C SER A 479 10.28 22.01 13.22
N ARG A 480 10.58 20.85 12.61
CA ARG A 480 11.56 20.74 11.50
C ARG A 480 11.16 21.61 10.31
N VAL A 481 9.89 21.56 9.91
CA VAL A 481 9.39 22.37 8.80
C VAL A 481 9.47 23.86 9.14
N SER A 482 9.01 24.28 10.33
CA SER A 482 9.08 25.66 10.80
C SER A 482 10.51 26.18 10.83
N ASN A 483 11.45 25.40 11.38
CA ASN A 483 12.88 25.74 11.41
C ASN A 483 13.48 25.91 10.00
N PHE A 484 13.02 25.12 9.04
CA PHE A 484 13.51 25.19 7.66
C PHE A 484 12.97 26.40 6.92
N ILE A 485 11.65 26.61 6.95
CA ILE A 485 11.02 27.74 6.24
C ILE A 485 11.23 29.09 6.95
N LYS A 486 11.70 29.09 8.21
CA LYS A 486 11.90 30.26 9.07
C LYS A 486 10.61 31.04 9.36
N LEU A 487 9.51 30.36 9.42
CA LEU A 487 8.17 30.90 9.67
C LEU A 487 7.38 29.92 10.53
N PRO A 488 6.38 30.40 11.30
CA PRO A 488 5.48 29.52 12.02
C PRO A 488 4.73 28.55 11.11
N VAL A 489 4.52 27.31 11.59
CA VAL A 489 3.68 26.31 10.94
C VAL A 489 2.53 25.97 11.87
N ARG A 490 1.31 26.04 11.38
CA ARG A 490 0.08 25.70 12.09
C ARG A 490 -0.55 24.47 11.47
N LEU A 491 -0.96 23.52 12.29
CA LEU A 491 -1.73 22.35 11.88
C LEU A 491 -3.10 22.37 12.54
N GLN A 492 -4.15 22.56 11.74
CA GLN A 492 -5.53 22.40 12.16
C GLN A 492 -5.94 20.93 12.05
N THR A 493 -6.30 20.30 13.16
CA THR A 493 -6.54 18.86 13.26
C THR A 493 -7.53 18.55 14.40
N ILE A 494 -7.68 17.27 14.76
CA ILE A 494 -8.44 16.82 15.92
C ILE A 494 -7.52 16.18 16.97
N ASP A 495 -7.92 16.27 18.23
CA ASP A 495 -7.27 15.57 19.34
C ASP A 495 -7.76 14.11 19.47
N GLU A 496 -7.31 13.41 20.51
CA GLU A 496 -7.67 12.01 20.81
C GLU A 496 -9.15 11.83 21.17
N GLU A 497 -9.83 12.89 21.58
CA GLU A 497 -11.26 12.95 21.87
C GLU A 497 -12.11 13.40 20.66
N GLY A 498 -11.46 13.81 19.57
CA GLY A 498 -12.13 14.28 18.34
C GLY A 498 -12.46 15.78 18.34
N ASN A 499 -11.95 16.56 19.29
CA ASN A 499 -12.15 18.01 19.32
C ASN A 499 -11.19 18.70 18.34
N ASP A 500 -11.65 19.77 17.73
CA ASP A 500 -10.80 20.58 16.84
C ASP A 500 -9.72 21.30 17.65
N ILE A 501 -8.47 21.15 17.25
CA ILE A 501 -7.32 21.82 17.85
C ILE A 501 -6.40 22.40 16.77
N THR A 502 -5.61 23.39 17.15
CA THR A 502 -4.52 23.91 16.32
C THR A 502 -3.18 23.70 17.02
N ILE A 503 -2.27 23.01 16.36
CA ILE A 503 -0.88 22.85 16.82
C ILE A 503 -0.03 23.90 16.10
N VAL A 504 0.72 24.69 16.85
CA VAL A 504 1.61 25.73 16.34
C VAL A 504 3.05 25.36 16.62
N ALA A 505 3.89 25.41 15.59
CA ALA A 505 5.33 25.30 15.70
C ALA A 505 5.98 26.61 15.26
N ASP A 506 6.77 27.22 16.13
CA ASP A 506 7.59 28.41 15.84
C ASP A 506 9.04 28.09 16.21
N GLY A 507 9.79 27.61 15.23
CA GLY A 507 11.09 27.02 15.45
C GLY A 507 11.02 25.74 16.28
N GLU A 508 11.69 25.75 17.46
CA GLU A 508 11.70 24.60 18.39
C GLU A 508 10.51 24.59 19.33
N ASP A 509 9.82 25.71 19.49
CA ASP A 509 8.65 25.82 20.34
C ASP A 509 7.42 25.23 19.65
N VAL A 510 6.80 24.20 20.23
CA VAL A 510 5.58 23.59 19.71
C VAL A 510 4.54 23.50 20.82
N TYR A 511 3.34 24.03 20.55
CA TYR A 511 2.24 24.06 21.51
C TYR A 511 0.88 23.92 20.81
N ALA A 512 -0.15 23.55 21.55
CA ALA A 512 -1.54 23.52 21.09
C ALA A 512 -2.29 24.78 21.53
N GLU A 513 -3.13 25.33 20.62
CA GLU A 513 -4.06 26.44 20.86
C GLU A 513 -5.50 25.93 20.95
#